data_105aa300e93ac6a2e48e3fe7fc2aadaf
#
_entry.id   105aa300e93ac6a2e48e3fe7fc2aadaf
#
_cell.length_a   1.000
_cell.length_b   1.000
_cell.length_c   1.000
_cell.angle_alpha   90.00
_cell.angle_beta   90.00
_cell.angle_gamma   90.00
#
_symmetry.space_group_name_H-M   'P 1'
#
loop_
_entity.id
_entity.type
_entity.pdbx_description
1 polymer ?
#
loop_
_entity_poly.entity_id
_entity_poly.type
_entity_poly.pdbx_seq_one_letter_code
_entity_poly.pdbx_strand_id
1 'polypeptide(L)'
;ATAEEAAAYLDGKLDGKTIGIGGSVTIREMGLDQRLEKHNQVLWHWKHGTLQDAASTQVYLTSVNGLAETGELINIDGTGNRVASTIFGHEEVYFIVGVNKLAPDYDKALWRARNVASPKNAQRLGKQTPCAVKADKCYDCKSPERICRALTVLWEAPKGIGRSEVVLIDQELGF
;
A
#
# COMPACT_ATOMS: atom_id res chain seq x y z
N ALA A 1 -13.90 -5.01 9.54
CA ALA A 1 -14.62 -5.71 8.46
C ALA A 1 -13.82 -6.94 8.02
N THR A 2 -14.48 -7.92 7.42
CA THR A 2 -13.82 -9.00 6.69
C THR A 2 -13.31 -8.50 5.33
N ALA A 3 -12.45 -9.28 4.65
CA ALA A 3 -11.98 -8.92 3.31
C ALA A 3 -13.14 -8.83 2.29
N GLU A 4 -14.14 -9.72 2.41
CA GLU A 4 -15.34 -9.69 1.53
C GLU A 4 -16.23 -8.47 1.79
N GLU A 5 -16.47 -8.13 3.05
CA GLU A 5 -17.24 -6.92 3.41
C GLU A 5 -16.53 -5.64 2.94
N ALA A 6 -15.20 -5.57 3.09
CA ALA A 6 -14.41 -4.46 2.61
C ALA A 6 -14.41 -4.36 1.08
N ALA A 7 -14.33 -5.50 0.40
CA ALA A 7 -14.42 -5.54 -1.07
C ALA A 7 -15.81 -5.12 -1.55
N ALA A 8 -16.88 -5.59 -0.90
CA ALA A 8 -18.26 -5.18 -1.22
C ALA A 8 -18.50 -3.68 -0.97
N TYR A 9 -17.95 -3.14 0.12
CA TYR A 9 -18.02 -1.73 0.43
C TYR A 9 -17.38 -0.86 -0.65
N LEU A 10 -16.14 -1.20 -1.06
CA LEU A 10 -15.42 -0.46 -2.10
C LEU A 10 -16.08 -0.62 -3.48
N ASP A 11 -16.59 -1.80 -3.79
CA ASP A 11 -17.31 -2.10 -5.02
C ASP A 11 -18.59 -1.25 -5.16
N GLY A 12 -19.37 -1.15 -4.08
CA GLY A 12 -20.58 -0.31 -4.05
C GLY A 12 -20.31 1.19 -4.00
N LYS A 13 -19.08 1.61 -3.64
CA LYS A 13 -18.71 3.01 -3.51
C LYS A 13 -18.05 3.58 -4.76
N LEU A 14 -17.30 2.76 -5.47
CA LEU A 14 -16.51 3.13 -6.64
C LEU A 14 -17.20 2.62 -7.91
N ASP A 15 -17.84 3.52 -8.64
CA ASP A 15 -18.55 3.22 -9.89
C ASP A 15 -18.19 4.23 -10.98
N GLY A 16 -17.90 3.75 -12.19
CA GLY A 16 -17.56 4.57 -13.36
C GLY A 16 -16.29 5.40 -13.20
N LYS A 17 -15.34 4.97 -12.33
CA LYS A 17 -14.10 5.70 -12.02
C LYS A 17 -12.89 5.15 -12.78
N THR A 18 -11.87 6.01 -12.92
CA THR A 18 -10.51 5.54 -13.20
C THR A 18 -9.81 5.25 -11.86
N ILE A 19 -9.31 4.03 -11.70
CA ILE A 19 -8.72 3.54 -10.45
C ILE A 19 -7.30 3.08 -10.67
N GLY A 20 -6.33 3.74 -10.05
CA GLY A 20 -4.95 3.32 -10.00
C GLY A 20 -4.68 2.40 -8.81
N ILE A 21 -3.91 1.34 -9.02
CA ILE A 21 -3.50 0.46 -7.93
C ILE A 21 -1.99 0.49 -7.77
N GLY A 22 -1.53 0.80 -6.55
CA GLY A 22 -0.15 0.66 -6.16
C GLY A 22 0.29 -0.80 -6.02
N GLY A 23 1.59 -1.04 -5.91
CA GLY A 23 2.11 -2.38 -5.62
C GLY A 23 1.61 -2.87 -4.26
N SER A 24 0.58 -3.72 -4.23
CA SER A 24 -0.07 -4.19 -3.02
C SER A 24 -0.40 -5.69 -3.07
N VAL A 25 0.26 -6.45 -2.21
CA VAL A 25 -0.05 -7.87 -2.01
C VAL A 25 -1.44 -8.02 -1.38
N THR A 26 -1.81 -7.14 -0.46
CA THR A 26 -3.13 -7.09 0.18
C THR A 26 -4.27 -7.03 -0.85
N ILE A 27 -4.20 -6.09 -1.79
CA ILE A 27 -5.24 -5.93 -2.84
C ILE A 27 -5.29 -7.17 -3.74
N ARG A 28 -4.13 -7.74 -4.05
CA ARG A 28 -4.04 -8.97 -4.86
C ARG A 28 -4.69 -10.16 -4.16
N GLU A 29 -4.42 -10.36 -2.88
CA GLU A 29 -4.98 -11.46 -2.08
C GLU A 29 -6.51 -11.36 -1.96
N MET A 30 -7.05 -10.15 -1.94
CA MET A 30 -8.50 -9.90 -1.93
C MET A 30 -9.18 -10.08 -3.30
N GLY A 31 -8.43 -10.13 -4.40
CA GLY A 31 -9.00 -10.10 -5.75
C GLY A 31 -9.81 -8.83 -6.05
N LEU A 32 -9.57 -7.76 -5.30
CA LEU A 32 -10.35 -6.52 -5.37
C LEU A 32 -10.29 -5.85 -6.74
N ASP A 33 -9.15 -5.93 -7.42
CA ASP A 33 -8.98 -5.40 -8.77
C ASP A 33 -9.96 -6.04 -9.75
N GLN A 34 -10.12 -7.37 -9.75
CA GLN A 34 -11.02 -8.11 -10.65
C GLN A 34 -12.50 -7.75 -10.39
N ARG A 35 -12.83 -7.43 -9.15
CA ARG A 35 -14.18 -7.02 -8.79
C ARG A 35 -14.48 -5.63 -9.33
N LEU A 36 -13.57 -4.68 -9.12
CA LEU A 36 -13.71 -3.29 -9.56
C LEU A 36 -13.65 -3.13 -11.08
N GLU A 37 -12.90 -3.97 -11.79
CA GLU A 37 -12.79 -3.95 -13.27
C GLU A 37 -14.14 -4.16 -13.98
N LYS A 38 -15.15 -4.68 -13.30
CA LYS A 38 -16.47 -4.94 -13.90
C LYS A 38 -17.23 -3.67 -14.29
N HIS A 39 -16.95 -2.57 -13.60
CA HIS A 39 -17.65 -1.29 -13.80
C HIS A 39 -16.75 -0.05 -13.63
N ASN A 40 -15.43 -0.24 -13.55
CA ASN A 40 -14.43 0.83 -13.48
C ASN A 40 -13.29 0.55 -14.46
N GLN A 41 -12.55 1.61 -14.81
CA GLN A 41 -11.27 1.47 -15.52
C GLN A 41 -10.14 1.31 -14.49
N VAL A 42 -9.68 0.08 -14.27
CA VAL A 42 -8.60 -0.21 -13.32
C VAL A 42 -7.26 -0.25 -14.03
N LEU A 43 -6.28 0.49 -13.53
CA LEU A 43 -4.92 0.60 -14.06
C LEU A 43 -3.92 0.13 -12.99
N TRP A 44 -3.38 -1.07 -13.19
CA TRP A 44 -2.45 -1.70 -12.27
C TRP A 44 -1.21 -2.24 -12.98
N HIS A 45 -0.05 -1.65 -12.70
CA HIS A 45 1.21 -2.00 -13.35
C HIS A 45 1.69 -3.46 -13.11
N TRP A 46 1.05 -4.22 -12.23
CA TRP A 46 1.31 -5.65 -12.07
C TRP A 46 0.55 -6.53 -13.06
N LYS A 47 -0.46 -5.98 -13.74
CA LYS A 47 -1.31 -6.70 -14.69
C LYS A 47 -1.34 -6.01 -16.04
N HIS A 48 -1.79 -4.78 -16.06
CA HIS A 48 -1.93 -3.94 -17.24
C HIS A 48 -1.80 -2.46 -16.85
N GLY A 49 -1.27 -1.65 -17.77
CA GLY A 49 -0.96 -0.25 -17.53
C GLY A 49 0.47 0.00 -17.03
N THR A 50 0.83 1.25 -16.98
CA THR A 50 2.13 1.73 -16.50
C THR A 50 2.02 2.35 -15.11
N LEU A 51 3.16 2.68 -14.50
CA LEU A 51 3.20 3.44 -13.24
C LEU A 51 2.58 4.83 -13.41
N GLN A 52 2.79 5.46 -14.58
CA GLN A 52 2.24 6.76 -14.93
C GLN A 52 0.72 6.71 -15.10
N ASP A 53 0.21 5.68 -15.76
CA ASP A 53 -1.23 5.49 -15.92
C ASP A 53 -1.91 5.40 -14.54
N ALA A 54 -1.37 4.56 -13.65
CA ALA A 54 -1.89 4.43 -12.29
C ALA A 54 -1.80 5.74 -11.48
N ALA A 55 -0.77 6.56 -11.71
CA ALA A 55 -0.58 7.84 -11.04
C ALA A 55 -1.49 8.97 -11.57
N SER A 56 -2.21 8.76 -12.68
CA SER A 56 -3.05 9.76 -13.34
C SER A 56 -4.54 9.49 -13.19
N THR A 57 -4.93 8.62 -12.27
CA THR A 57 -6.32 8.21 -12.03
C THR A 57 -7.04 9.09 -11.02
N GLN A 58 -8.38 9.06 -11.04
CA GLN A 58 -9.20 9.75 -10.04
C GLN A 58 -9.05 9.15 -8.65
N VAL A 59 -9.05 7.82 -8.57
CA VAL A 59 -8.97 7.05 -7.32
C VAL A 59 -7.66 6.28 -7.28
N TYR A 60 -7.02 6.22 -6.12
CA TYR A 60 -5.84 5.40 -5.91
C TYR A 60 -6.03 4.42 -4.76
N LEU A 61 -5.81 3.15 -5.02
CA LEU A 61 -5.88 2.10 -4.03
C LEU A 61 -4.48 1.60 -3.67
N THR A 62 -4.21 1.49 -2.40
CA THR A 62 -2.94 0.98 -1.89
C THR A 62 -3.11 0.31 -0.53
N SER A 63 -2.01 -0.09 0.07
CA SER A 63 -1.93 -0.51 1.47
C SER A 63 -0.80 0.26 2.15
N VAL A 64 -0.55 -0.04 3.42
CA VAL A 64 0.56 0.51 4.19
C VAL A 64 1.56 -0.57 4.60
N ASN A 65 2.75 -0.16 5.00
CA ASN A 65 3.73 -1.04 5.62
C ASN A 65 3.60 -1.10 7.15
N GLY A 66 2.99 -0.09 7.75
CA GLY A 66 2.60 -0.01 9.16
C GLY A 66 1.49 1.00 9.35
N LEU A 67 0.57 0.70 10.26
CA LEU A 67 -0.48 1.59 10.73
C LEU A 67 -0.35 1.67 12.25
N ALA A 68 -0.21 2.88 12.80
CA ALA A 68 -0.24 3.08 14.24
C ALA A 68 -1.69 3.24 14.74
N GLU A 69 -2.00 2.75 15.93
CA GLU A 69 -3.30 3.00 16.58
C GLU A 69 -3.54 4.49 16.85
N THR A 70 -2.46 5.27 16.93
CA THR A 70 -2.46 6.73 17.00
C THR A 70 -2.78 7.44 15.70
N GLY A 71 -2.86 6.70 14.56
CA GLY A 71 -3.35 7.18 13.27
C GLY A 71 -2.30 7.33 12.17
N GLU A 72 -1.00 7.21 12.46
CA GLU A 72 0.05 7.39 11.47
C GLU A 72 0.08 6.24 10.46
N LEU A 73 0.07 6.59 9.17
CA LEU A 73 0.24 5.67 8.06
C LEU A 73 1.70 5.68 7.59
N ILE A 74 2.38 4.54 7.66
CA ILE A 74 3.81 4.44 7.36
C ILE A 74 4.04 3.61 6.11
N ASN A 75 4.73 4.20 5.13
CA ASN A 75 5.09 3.56 3.89
C ASN A 75 6.56 3.70 3.57
N ILE A 76 7.19 2.58 3.18
CA ILE A 76 8.53 2.51 2.61
C ILE A 76 8.41 2.11 1.15
N ASP A 77 9.12 2.83 0.27
CA ASP A 77 9.01 2.66 -1.18
C ASP A 77 10.40 2.67 -1.85
N GLY A 78 10.50 1.98 -2.97
CA GLY A 78 11.73 1.90 -3.77
C GLY A 78 11.70 2.82 -4.99
N THR A 79 10.58 2.85 -5.70
CA THR A 79 10.38 3.66 -6.91
C THR A 79 9.87 5.06 -6.57
N GLY A 80 9.06 5.16 -5.51
CA GLY A 80 8.44 6.41 -5.08
C GLY A 80 7.03 6.63 -5.64
N ASN A 81 6.61 5.85 -6.63
CA ASN A 81 5.30 6.00 -7.28
C ASN A 81 4.13 5.82 -6.30
N ARG A 82 4.19 4.79 -5.46
CA ARG A 82 3.13 4.51 -4.49
C ARG A 82 3.02 5.62 -3.44
N VAL A 83 4.13 6.03 -2.85
CA VAL A 83 4.12 7.09 -1.83
C VAL A 83 3.74 8.44 -2.43
N ALA A 84 4.17 8.78 -3.66
CA ALA A 84 3.76 10.00 -4.33
C ALA A 84 2.24 10.06 -4.53
N SER A 85 1.63 8.97 -4.98
CA SER A 85 0.17 8.86 -5.17
C SER A 85 -0.62 8.94 -3.86
N THR A 86 -0.01 8.67 -2.71
CA THR A 86 -0.70 8.86 -1.41
C THR A 86 -0.65 10.30 -0.90
N ILE A 87 0.12 11.17 -1.54
CA ILE A 87 0.34 12.55 -1.09
C ILE A 87 -0.35 13.56 -2.00
N PHE A 88 -0.39 13.32 -3.31
CA PHE A 88 -0.85 14.29 -4.29
C PHE A 88 -1.32 13.63 -5.58
N GLY A 89 -2.27 14.29 -6.28
CA GLY A 89 -2.64 13.99 -7.67
C GLY A 89 -3.92 13.19 -7.85
N HIS A 90 -4.50 12.62 -6.81
CA HIS A 90 -5.76 11.87 -6.87
C HIS A 90 -6.89 12.59 -6.15
N GLU A 91 -8.13 12.39 -6.60
CA GLU A 91 -9.32 12.88 -5.90
C GLU A 91 -9.54 12.10 -4.61
N GLU A 92 -9.34 10.77 -4.67
CA GLU A 92 -9.56 9.88 -3.54
C GLU A 92 -8.42 8.85 -3.40
N VAL A 93 -8.01 8.58 -2.17
CA VAL A 93 -7.02 7.54 -1.83
C VAL A 93 -7.58 6.62 -0.77
N TYR A 94 -7.57 5.31 -1.03
CA TYR A 94 -7.98 4.28 -0.08
C TYR A 94 -6.80 3.42 0.34
N PHE A 95 -6.60 3.35 1.64
CA PHE A 95 -5.60 2.49 2.27
C PHE A 95 -6.28 1.22 2.79
N ILE A 96 -6.08 0.10 2.09
CA ILE A 96 -6.65 -1.20 2.44
C ILE A 96 -5.64 -1.93 3.32
N VAL A 97 -5.97 -2.14 4.59
CA VAL A 97 -5.02 -2.51 5.62
C VAL A 97 -5.50 -3.74 6.39
N GLY A 98 -4.76 -4.84 6.31
CA GLY A 98 -4.98 -6.00 7.18
C GLY A 98 -4.54 -5.72 8.63
N VAL A 99 -5.23 -6.31 9.60
CA VAL A 99 -4.97 -6.13 11.03
C VAL A 99 -3.53 -6.47 11.44
N ASN A 100 -2.85 -7.36 10.69
CA ASN A 100 -1.44 -7.68 10.88
C ASN A 100 -0.48 -6.49 10.68
N LYS A 101 -0.97 -5.35 10.17
CA LYS A 101 -0.18 -4.13 9.97
C LYS A 101 -0.40 -3.08 11.05
N LEU A 102 -1.36 -3.32 11.93
CA LEU A 102 -1.63 -2.44 13.07
C LEU A 102 -0.54 -2.59 14.13
N ALA A 103 -0.13 -1.50 14.71
CA ALA A 103 0.84 -1.43 15.78
C ALA A 103 0.38 -0.40 16.83
N PRO A 104 0.73 -0.58 18.12
CA PRO A 104 0.17 0.26 19.20
C PRO A 104 0.58 1.73 19.10
N ASP A 105 1.70 2.03 18.45
CA ASP A 105 2.26 3.38 18.36
C ASP A 105 3.09 3.58 17.08
N TYR A 106 3.49 4.83 16.85
CA TYR A 106 4.33 5.23 15.73
C TYR A 106 5.65 4.45 15.67
N ASP A 107 6.36 4.31 16.78
CA ASP A 107 7.68 3.66 16.80
C ASP A 107 7.57 2.18 16.43
N LYS A 108 6.55 1.49 16.91
CA LYS A 108 6.27 0.10 16.58
C LYS A 108 5.80 -0.06 15.13
N ALA A 109 4.98 0.84 14.62
CA ALA A 109 4.56 0.84 13.21
C ALA A 109 5.76 1.09 12.28
N LEU A 110 6.64 2.04 12.61
CA LEU A 110 7.87 2.29 11.87
C LEU A 110 8.83 1.09 11.95
N TRP A 111 8.98 0.52 13.14
CA TRP A 111 9.79 -0.69 13.32
C TRP A 111 9.28 -1.83 12.43
N ARG A 112 7.97 -2.05 12.43
CA ARG A 112 7.31 -3.06 11.60
C ARG A 112 7.57 -2.82 10.11
N ALA A 113 7.38 -1.59 9.63
CA ALA A 113 7.62 -1.22 8.24
C ALA A 113 9.05 -1.53 7.81
N ARG A 114 10.04 -1.26 8.67
CA ARG A 114 11.46 -1.50 8.41
C ARG A 114 11.89 -2.95 8.57
N ASN A 115 11.38 -3.64 9.58
CA ASN A 115 11.91 -4.95 10.00
C ASN A 115 11.04 -6.13 9.59
N VAL A 116 9.78 -5.91 9.21
CA VAL A 116 8.87 -6.96 8.75
C VAL A 116 8.50 -6.76 7.28
N ALA A 117 7.83 -5.66 6.95
CA ALA A 117 7.29 -5.46 5.61
C ALA A 117 8.39 -5.31 4.54
N SER A 118 9.42 -4.49 4.81
CA SER A 118 10.50 -4.26 3.83
C SER A 118 11.34 -5.51 3.55
N PRO A 119 11.82 -6.29 4.54
CA PRO A 119 12.53 -7.54 4.30
C PRO A 119 11.71 -8.56 3.50
N LYS A 120 10.48 -8.81 3.89
CA LYS A 120 9.58 -9.74 3.19
C LYS A 120 9.32 -9.30 1.73
N ASN A 121 9.11 -8.01 1.51
CA ASN A 121 8.91 -7.50 0.15
C ASN A 121 10.20 -7.55 -0.68
N ALA A 122 11.36 -7.27 -0.10
CA ALA A 122 12.65 -7.39 -0.78
C ALA A 122 12.93 -8.87 -1.18
N GLN A 123 12.60 -9.82 -0.31
CA GLN A 123 12.68 -11.24 -0.60
C GLN A 123 11.72 -11.63 -1.73
N ARG A 124 10.45 -11.21 -1.67
CA ARG A 124 9.46 -11.45 -2.74
C ARG A 124 9.92 -10.92 -4.11
N LEU A 125 10.67 -9.80 -4.11
CA LEU A 125 11.24 -9.18 -5.31
C LEU A 125 12.57 -9.82 -5.75
N GLY A 126 13.04 -10.88 -5.11
CA GLY A 126 14.28 -11.59 -5.45
C GLY A 126 15.55 -10.77 -5.24
N LYS A 127 15.53 -9.77 -4.36
CA LYS A 127 16.68 -8.90 -4.10
C LYS A 127 17.76 -9.61 -3.31
N GLN A 128 19.04 -9.24 -3.56
CA GLN A 128 20.20 -9.81 -2.87
C GLN A 128 20.67 -8.92 -1.69
N THR A 129 19.76 -8.14 -1.12
CA THR A 129 20.05 -7.36 0.08
C THR A 129 20.12 -8.28 1.31
N PRO A 130 20.89 -7.93 2.36
CA PRO A 130 21.00 -8.78 3.56
C PRO A 130 19.64 -9.14 4.19
N CYS A 131 18.72 -8.18 4.21
CA CYS A 131 17.36 -8.40 4.74
C CYS A 131 16.51 -9.32 3.86
N ALA A 132 16.69 -9.32 2.54
CA ALA A 132 15.98 -10.21 1.62
C ALA A 132 16.48 -11.66 1.73
N VAL A 133 17.81 -11.83 1.81
CA VAL A 133 18.44 -13.16 1.91
C VAL A 133 18.06 -13.86 3.21
N LYS A 134 18.11 -13.13 4.34
CA LYS A 134 17.82 -13.69 5.68
C LYS A 134 16.34 -13.66 6.03
N ALA A 135 15.56 -12.71 5.46
CA ALA A 135 14.12 -12.49 5.69
C ALA A 135 13.73 -12.30 7.17
N ASP A 136 14.62 -11.74 7.98
CA ASP A 136 14.47 -11.63 9.44
C ASP A 136 14.25 -10.19 9.93
N LYS A 137 15.12 -9.23 9.49
CA LYS A 137 15.06 -7.82 9.92
C LYS A 137 15.77 -6.89 8.94
N CYS A 138 15.66 -5.58 9.16
CA CYS A 138 16.46 -4.57 8.48
C CYS A 138 17.91 -4.57 9.00
N TYR A 139 18.88 -4.53 8.09
CA TYR A 139 20.31 -4.45 8.37
C TYR A 139 20.88 -3.05 8.13
N ASP A 140 20.02 -2.07 7.88
CA ASP A 140 20.41 -0.69 7.54
C ASP A 140 21.47 -0.62 6.41
N CYS A 141 21.38 -1.52 5.46
CA CYS A 141 22.34 -1.67 4.38
C CYS A 141 22.30 -0.48 3.40
N LYS A 142 23.43 -0.25 2.72
CA LYS A 142 23.53 0.70 1.60
C LYS A 142 23.61 -0.02 0.25
N SER A 143 23.01 -1.22 0.15
CA SER A 143 22.99 -1.99 -1.09
C SER A 143 22.39 -1.19 -2.25
N PRO A 144 22.95 -1.26 -3.46
CA PRO A 144 22.36 -0.64 -4.65
C PRO A 144 20.98 -1.24 -5.00
N GLU A 145 20.73 -2.49 -4.58
CA GLU A 145 19.46 -3.19 -4.78
C GLU A 145 18.39 -2.92 -3.72
N ARG A 146 18.67 -2.04 -2.75
CA ARG A 146 17.69 -1.72 -1.69
C ARG A 146 16.39 -1.18 -2.27
N ILE A 147 15.28 -1.67 -1.74
CA ILE A 147 13.94 -1.18 -2.08
C ILE A 147 13.43 -0.10 -1.10
N CYS A 148 14.12 0.12 0.00
CA CYS A 148 13.78 1.13 1.01
C CYS A 148 14.51 2.45 0.70
N ARG A 149 14.02 3.19 -0.31
CA ARG A 149 14.63 4.45 -0.78
C ARG A 149 13.90 5.69 -0.29
N ALA A 150 12.58 5.57 -0.04
CA ALA A 150 11.76 6.62 0.50
C ALA A 150 10.97 6.10 1.71
N LEU A 151 10.81 6.94 2.72
CA LEU A 151 9.94 6.73 3.87
C LEU A 151 8.94 7.88 3.90
N THR A 152 7.65 7.54 3.96
CA THR A 152 6.58 8.51 4.12
C THR A 152 5.79 8.20 5.37
N VAL A 153 5.51 9.22 6.16
CA VAL A 153 4.61 9.17 7.30
C VAL A 153 3.48 10.16 7.02
N LEU A 154 2.26 9.68 7.01
CA LEU A 154 1.08 10.54 6.94
C LEU A 154 0.47 10.60 8.33
N TRP A 155 0.39 11.79 8.90
CA TRP A 155 -0.28 12.08 10.18
C TRP A 155 -1.75 12.41 9.98
N GLU A 156 -2.07 12.99 8.83
CA GLU A 156 -3.41 13.36 8.38
C GLU A 156 -3.52 13.22 6.88
N ALA A 157 -4.73 13.32 6.35
CA ALA A 157 -4.97 13.37 4.92
C ALA A 157 -4.26 14.59 4.30
N PRO A 158 -3.38 14.42 3.30
CA PRO A 158 -2.77 15.53 2.61
C PRO A 158 -3.83 16.42 1.94
N LYS A 159 -3.68 17.75 2.05
CA LYS A 159 -4.64 18.70 1.45
C LYS A 159 -4.75 18.63 -0.08
N GLY A 160 -3.79 18.00 -0.73
CA GLY A 160 -3.80 17.75 -2.18
C GLY A 160 -4.62 16.51 -2.59
N ILE A 161 -5.20 15.79 -1.62
CA ILE A 161 -6.10 14.65 -1.82
C ILE A 161 -7.48 15.07 -1.30
N GLY A 162 -8.51 14.96 -2.13
CA GLY A 162 -9.87 15.36 -1.75
C GLY A 162 -10.47 14.45 -0.67
N ARG A 163 -10.13 13.15 -0.70
CA ARG A 163 -10.55 12.16 0.30
C ARG A 163 -9.46 11.14 0.56
N SER A 164 -9.13 10.89 1.82
CA SER A 164 -8.31 9.77 2.25
C SER A 164 -9.10 8.91 3.23
N GLU A 165 -9.08 7.58 3.01
CA GLU A 165 -9.83 6.65 3.84
C GLU A 165 -9.01 5.39 4.13
N VAL A 166 -9.02 4.95 5.39
CA VAL A 166 -8.43 3.68 5.82
C VAL A 166 -9.54 2.65 5.95
N VAL A 167 -9.41 1.56 5.20
CA VAL A 167 -10.29 0.40 5.28
C VAL A 167 -9.54 -0.69 6.05
N LEU A 168 -9.83 -0.80 7.35
CA LEU A 168 -9.20 -1.80 8.22
C LEU A 168 -9.94 -3.13 8.12
N ILE A 169 -9.19 -4.19 7.86
CA ILE A 169 -9.71 -5.55 7.64
C ILE A 169 -9.20 -6.43 8.79
N ASP A 170 -10.14 -7.10 9.46
CA ASP A 170 -9.86 -8.02 10.55
C ASP A 170 -9.37 -9.39 10.04
N GLN A 171 -8.34 -9.34 9.20
CA GLN A 171 -7.65 -10.49 8.62
C GLN A 171 -6.19 -10.13 8.35
N GLU A 172 -5.30 -11.11 8.40
CA GLU A 172 -3.91 -10.93 7.99
C GLU A 172 -3.83 -10.91 6.46
N LEU A 173 -3.41 -9.78 5.90
CA LEU A 173 -3.31 -9.57 4.45
C LEU A 173 -2.01 -8.86 4.08
N GLY A 174 -1.29 -9.43 3.14
CA GLY A 174 0.01 -8.95 2.70
C GLY A 174 1.07 -9.01 3.80
N PHE A 175 2.07 -8.10 3.76
CA PHE A 175 3.21 -8.11 4.67
C PHE A 175 3.13 -7.03 5.73
#